data_8eac65e357f41250d521357ac6e33504
#
_entry.id   8eac65e357f41250d521357ac6e33504
#
_cell.length_a   1.000
_cell.length_b   1.000
_cell.length_c   1.000
_cell.angle_alpha   90.00
_cell.angle_beta   90.00
_cell.angle_gamma   90.00
#
_symmetry.space_group_name_H-M   'P 1'
#
loop_
_entity.id
_entity.type
_entity.pdbx_description
1 polymer ?
#
loop_
_entity_poly.entity_id
_entity_poly.type
_entity_poly.pdbx_seq_one_letter_code
_entity_poly.pdbx_strand_id
1 'polypeptide(L)'
;MKDYIADFTNHLKDAIEIGSKTNLQANKREFTNVLICGLGGSGIGGSIVNDIISIKSNIPIISNKDYSIPNFVNESTLVIANSYSGNTEETISALGKCEERGAEIAIITSGGKLKDIASAKNYTNIIIPGGHPPRAMFGYAFTELFFILNHYAIIDNSFLNDFSKSINLLDQNKEGIKNEAVQIAKKMFKNTPVIYVAEGFEGVAVRFKQQLNENSKTLAWHNVIPEMNHNELLGWRTNVNNLSVIYFRNKCDYSRNKTRIDINKKVISKYTDNITEVWSKGDSLIENTLYHIHIGDWASWYLSEANKVDAIEIDVIDFLKSELAKI
;
A
#
# COMPACT_ATOMS: atom_id res chain seq x y z
N MET A 1 9.63 -2.15 15.49
CA MET A 1 8.46 -1.71 14.69
C MET A 1 7.85 -0.41 15.19
N LYS A 2 7.63 -0.25 16.50
CA LYS A 2 7.03 0.95 17.09
C LYS A 2 7.68 2.26 16.63
N ASP A 3 9.01 2.33 16.68
CA ASP A 3 9.74 3.55 16.35
C ASP A 3 9.64 3.90 14.86
N TYR A 4 9.65 2.89 13.98
CA TYR A 4 9.43 3.10 12.55
C TYR A 4 8.03 3.67 12.23
N ILE A 5 6.99 3.17 12.91
CA ILE A 5 5.64 3.71 12.75
C ILE A 5 5.55 5.13 13.31
N ALA A 6 6.20 5.39 14.44
CA ALA A 6 6.25 6.73 15.03
C ALA A 6 6.97 7.76 14.15
N ASP A 7 7.93 7.31 13.34
CA ASP A 7 8.76 8.13 12.47
C ASP A 7 8.19 8.32 11.05
N PHE A 8 6.99 7.79 10.79
CA PHE A 8 6.39 7.75 9.46
C PHE A 8 6.31 9.11 8.77
N THR A 9 5.98 10.19 9.50
CA THR A 9 5.94 11.55 8.92
C THR A 9 7.32 12.07 8.53
N ASN A 10 8.38 11.67 9.22
CA ASN A 10 9.76 11.98 8.81
C ASN A 10 10.15 11.16 7.58
N HIS A 11 9.75 9.88 7.48
CA HIS A 11 9.96 9.12 6.25
C HIS A 11 9.35 9.80 5.02
N LEU A 12 8.15 10.40 5.16
CA LEU A 12 7.52 11.15 4.07
C LEU A 12 8.29 12.44 3.74
N LYS A 13 8.79 13.19 4.75
CA LYS A 13 9.61 14.40 4.56
C LYS A 13 10.91 14.07 3.83
N ASP A 14 11.60 13.05 4.29
CA ASP A 14 12.87 12.61 3.70
C ASP A 14 12.66 12.09 2.27
N ALA A 15 11.58 11.36 2.01
CA ALA A 15 11.25 10.91 0.66
C ALA A 15 11.00 12.09 -0.29
N ILE A 16 10.24 13.11 0.14
CA ILE A 16 10.04 14.33 -0.67
C ILE A 16 11.39 15.01 -0.96
N GLU A 17 12.30 15.04 0.00
CA GLU A 17 13.64 15.61 -0.20
C GLU A 17 14.45 14.77 -1.20
N ILE A 18 14.43 13.44 -1.10
CA ILE A 18 15.11 12.51 -2.01
C ILE A 18 14.58 12.69 -3.44
N GLY A 19 13.27 12.59 -3.62
CA GLY A 19 12.64 12.71 -4.94
C GLY A 19 12.90 14.07 -5.58
N SER A 20 12.83 15.16 -4.79
CA SER A 20 13.09 16.53 -5.28
C SER A 20 14.56 16.78 -5.66
N LYS A 21 15.52 16.11 -5.04
CA LYS A 21 16.95 16.25 -5.32
C LYS A 21 17.48 15.27 -6.35
N THR A 22 16.73 14.18 -6.64
CA THR A 22 17.16 13.20 -7.63
C THR A 22 17.11 13.80 -9.03
N ASN A 23 18.26 13.82 -9.70
CA ASN A 23 18.36 14.31 -11.07
C ASN A 23 17.92 13.20 -12.04
N LEU A 24 16.63 13.20 -12.38
CA LEU A 24 16.07 12.25 -13.34
C LEU A 24 16.32 12.75 -14.77
N GLN A 25 16.73 11.85 -15.67
CA GLN A 25 17.04 12.20 -17.06
C GLN A 25 15.76 12.56 -17.83
N ALA A 26 15.80 13.64 -18.60
CA ALA A 26 14.65 14.07 -19.39
C ALA A 26 14.19 12.97 -20.35
N ASN A 27 12.89 12.68 -20.33
CA ASN A 27 12.25 11.76 -21.25
C ASN A 27 11.22 12.49 -22.09
N LYS A 28 11.14 12.13 -23.39
CA LYS A 28 10.18 12.72 -24.36
C LYS A 28 9.20 11.67 -24.90
N ARG A 29 9.20 10.45 -24.34
CA ARG A 29 8.28 9.39 -24.77
C ARG A 29 6.86 9.68 -24.28
N GLU A 30 5.89 9.34 -25.09
CA GLU A 30 4.49 9.28 -24.70
C GLU A 30 4.15 7.83 -24.34
N PHE A 31 3.40 7.65 -23.24
CA PHE A 31 3.03 6.34 -22.74
C PHE A 31 1.53 6.13 -22.87
N THR A 32 1.13 4.90 -23.14
CA THR A 32 -0.28 4.49 -23.22
C THR A 32 -0.73 3.76 -21.95
N ASN A 33 0.21 3.31 -21.13
CA ASN A 33 -0.05 2.62 -19.86
C ASN A 33 1.19 2.62 -18.95
N VAL A 34 0.97 2.36 -17.67
CA VAL A 34 2.03 2.20 -16.66
C VAL A 34 1.89 0.83 -16.01
N LEU A 35 3.01 0.10 -15.88
CA LEU A 35 3.08 -1.15 -15.14
C LEU A 35 4.01 -0.99 -13.92
N ILE A 36 3.48 -1.15 -12.72
CA ILE A 36 4.27 -1.12 -11.48
C ILE A 36 4.52 -2.55 -11.01
N CYS A 37 5.76 -3.01 -11.09
CA CYS A 37 6.17 -4.34 -10.68
C CYS A 37 6.72 -4.31 -9.26
N GLY A 38 6.14 -5.11 -8.35
CA GLY A 38 6.60 -5.21 -6.97
C GLY A 38 5.72 -6.12 -6.13
N LEU A 39 6.27 -6.64 -5.01
CA LEU A 39 5.57 -7.54 -4.10
C LEU A 39 5.55 -6.97 -2.66
N GLY A 40 4.68 -7.51 -1.82
CA GLY A 40 4.57 -7.13 -0.40
C GLY A 40 4.40 -5.63 -0.21
N GLY A 41 5.21 -5.01 0.65
CA GLY A 41 5.20 -3.57 0.92
C GLY A 41 5.47 -2.70 -0.32
N SER A 42 6.33 -3.17 -1.23
CA SER A 42 6.61 -2.50 -2.50
C SER A 42 5.44 -2.62 -3.48
N GLY A 43 4.85 -3.81 -3.61
CA GLY A 43 3.73 -4.04 -4.53
C GLY A 43 2.44 -3.33 -4.12
N ILE A 44 2.16 -3.23 -2.81
CA ILE A 44 0.95 -2.54 -2.33
C ILE A 44 1.01 -1.03 -2.59
N GLY A 45 2.21 -0.43 -2.61
CA GLY A 45 2.40 0.96 -3.00
C GLY A 45 1.84 1.24 -4.39
N GLY A 46 2.12 0.37 -5.37
CA GLY A 46 1.58 0.47 -6.73
C GLY A 46 0.06 0.37 -6.78
N SER A 47 -0.56 -0.55 -6.01
CA SER A 47 -2.01 -0.67 -5.94
C SER A 47 -2.66 0.59 -5.36
N ILE A 48 -2.11 1.15 -4.28
CA ILE A 48 -2.61 2.37 -3.65
C ILE A 48 -2.44 3.59 -4.57
N VAL A 49 -1.33 3.68 -5.29
CA VAL A 49 -1.13 4.72 -6.30
C VAL A 49 -2.20 4.63 -7.39
N ASN A 50 -2.51 3.41 -7.87
CA ASN A 50 -3.60 3.22 -8.83
C ASN A 50 -4.95 3.69 -8.25
N ASP A 51 -5.29 3.33 -7.01
CA ASP A 51 -6.53 3.78 -6.36
C ASP A 51 -6.65 5.31 -6.32
N ILE A 52 -5.54 6.03 -6.07
CA ILE A 52 -5.53 7.49 -5.96
C ILE A 52 -5.56 8.15 -7.35
N ILE A 53 -4.84 7.61 -8.34
CA ILE A 53 -4.54 8.30 -9.58
C ILE A 53 -5.51 7.93 -10.70
N SER A 54 -6.10 6.73 -10.69
CA SER A 54 -6.95 6.22 -11.77
C SER A 54 -8.11 7.16 -12.15
N ILE A 55 -8.61 7.95 -11.20
CA ILE A 55 -9.68 8.94 -11.45
C ILE A 55 -9.18 10.23 -12.11
N LYS A 56 -7.87 10.45 -12.18
CA LYS A 56 -7.22 11.65 -12.74
C LYS A 56 -6.37 11.34 -13.97
N SER A 57 -5.83 10.12 -14.06
CA SER A 57 -4.97 9.70 -15.17
C SER A 57 -5.76 9.37 -16.42
N ASN A 58 -5.24 9.79 -17.59
CA ASN A 58 -5.79 9.44 -18.88
C ASN A 58 -5.33 8.06 -19.38
N ILE A 59 -4.36 7.44 -18.70
CA ILE A 59 -3.84 6.11 -19.04
C ILE A 59 -3.94 5.16 -17.85
N PRO A 60 -4.14 3.85 -18.08
CA PRO A 60 -4.23 2.89 -17.00
C PRO A 60 -2.89 2.70 -16.28
N ILE A 61 -2.97 2.56 -14.95
CA ILE A 61 -1.86 2.18 -14.09
C ILE A 61 -2.18 0.79 -13.52
N ILE A 62 -1.29 -0.17 -13.71
CA ILE A 62 -1.53 -1.57 -13.37
C ILE A 62 -0.40 -2.07 -12.46
N SER A 63 -0.75 -2.80 -11.39
CA SER A 63 0.23 -3.46 -10.52
C SER A 63 0.47 -4.89 -10.98
N ASN A 64 1.75 -5.27 -11.15
CA ASN A 64 2.18 -6.64 -11.42
C ASN A 64 2.87 -7.23 -10.19
N LYS A 65 2.40 -8.41 -9.76
CA LYS A 65 2.87 -9.11 -8.56
C LYS A 65 3.31 -10.55 -8.86
N ASP A 66 3.76 -10.81 -10.07
CA ASP A 66 4.08 -12.13 -10.57
C ASP A 66 5.35 -12.09 -11.42
N TYR A 67 5.91 -13.26 -11.72
CA TYR A 67 7.03 -13.49 -12.65
C TYR A 67 6.66 -13.18 -14.11
N SER A 68 5.39 -13.37 -14.47
CA SER A 68 4.86 -13.06 -15.79
C SER A 68 4.47 -11.61 -15.92
N ILE A 69 4.41 -11.13 -17.16
CA ILE A 69 3.95 -9.76 -17.47
C ILE A 69 2.76 -9.78 -18.43
N PRO A 70 1.87 -8.81 -18.36
CA PRO A 70 0.75 -8.69 -19.31
C PRO A 70 1.21 -8.54 -20.75
N ASN A 71 0.43 -9.07 -21.69
CA ASN A 71 0.74 -9.03 -23.12
C ASN A 71 0.71 -7.63 -23.75
N PHE A 72 0.07 -6.66 -23.12
CA PHE A 72 0.02 -5.28 -23.62
C PHE A 72 1.33 -4.51 -23.44
N VAL A 73 2.28 -5.01 -22.65
CA VAL A 73 3.58 -4.35 -22.42
C VAL A 73 4.35 -4.27 -23.71
N ASN A 74 4.77 -3.06 -24.08
CA ASN A 74 5.51 -2.74 -25.30
C ASN A 74 6.33 -1.46 -25.09
N GLU A 75 6.88 -0.89 -26.18
CA GLU A 75 7.68 0.34 -26.18
C GLU A 75 6.93 1.60 -25.70
N SER A 76 5.59 1.58 -25.67
CA SER A 76 4.75 2.66 -25.13
C SER A 76 4.31 2.41 -23.68
N THR A 77 4.93 1.45 -23.00
CA THR A 77 4.68 1.15 -21.58
C THR A 77 5.78 1.77 -20.70
N LEU A 78 5.39 2.52 -19.68
CA LEU A 78 6.29 2.87 -18.58
C LEU A 78 6.25 1.75 -17.54
N VAL A 79 7.39 1.12 -17.25
CA VAL A 79 7.53 0.10 -16.21
C VAL A 79 8.27 0.68 -15.02
N ILE A 80 7.68 0.58 -13.83
CA ILE A 80 8.32 0.99 -12.58
C ILE A 80 8.62 -0.27 -11.76
N ALA A 81 9.88 -0.70 -11.72
CA ALA A 81 10.33 -1.80 -10.86
C ALA A 81 10.55 -1.28 -9.44
N ASN A 82 9.62 -1.60 -8.54
CA ASN A 82 9.63 -1.16 -7.15
C ASN A 82 9.94 -2.35 -6.23
N SER A 83 11.17 -2.42 -5.72
CA SER A 83 11.58 -3.42 -4.75
C SER A 83 12.55 -2.83 -3.73
N TYR A 84 12.13 -2.78 -2.47
CA TYR A 84 12.94 -2.24 -1.39
C TYR A 84 14.30 -2.94 -1.30
N SER A 85 14.34 -4.27 -1.22
CA SER A 85 15.60 -5.03 -1.17
C SER A 85 16.40 -5.00 -2.48
N GLY A 86 15.72 -4.73 -3.60
CA GLY A 86 16.28 -4.83 -4.94
C GLY A 86 16.61 -6.26 -5.40
N ASN A 87 16.23 -7.27 -4.61
CA ASN A 87 16.53 -8.68 -4.87
C ASN A 87 15.28 -9.56 -5.01
N THR A 88 14.09 -8.96 -5.10
CA THR A 88 12.83 -9.69 -5.27
C THR A 88 12.84 -10.39 -6.63
N GLU A 89 12.82 -11.72 -6.61
CA GLU A 89 13.00 -12.57 -7.79
C GLU A 89 11.93 -12.29 -8.85
N GLU A 90 10.67 -12.22 -8.46
CA GLU A 90 9.53 -11.95 -9.34
C GLU A 90 9.67 -10.58 -10.01
N THR A 91 10.08 -9.56 -9.24
CA THR A 91 10.26 -8.20 -9.79
C THR A 91 11.40 -8.15 -10.80
N ILE A 92 12.51 -8.86 -10.55
CA ILE A 92 13.66 -8.93 -11.47
C ILE A 92 13.27 -9.71 -12.73
N SER A 93 12.56 -10.82 -12.60
CA SER A 93 12.05 -11.61 -13.74
C SER A 93 11.10 -10.79 -14.62
N ALA A 94 10.13 -10.11 -14.00
CA ALA A 94 9.20 -9.24 -14.72
C ALA A 94 9.94 -8.10 -15.42
N LEU A 95 10.92 -7.46 -14.77
CA LEU A 95 11.75 -6.40 -15.35
C LEU A 95 12.44 -6.88 -16.63
N GLY A 96 13.13 -8.05 -16.60
CA GLY A 96 13.82 -8.59 -17.77
C GLY A 96 12.89 -8.80 -18.96
N LYS A 97 11.69 -9.34 -18.71
CA LYS A 97 10.67 -9.51 -19.78
C LYS A 97 10.14 -8.19 -20.32
N CYS A 98 10.04 -7.16 -19.48
CA CYS A 98 9.65 -5.81 -19.92
C CYS A 98 10.74 -5.16 -20.78
N GLU A 99 12.02 -5.36 -20.43
CA GLU A 99 13.16 -4.93 -21.22
C GLU A 99 13.16 -5.56 -22.64
N GLU A 100 12.91 -6.87 -22.73
CA GLU A 100 12.82 -7.59 -24.01
C GLU A 100 11.73 -7.03 -24.94
N ARG A 101 10.69 -6.40 -24.36
CA ARG A 101 9.60 -5.75 -25.11
C ARG A 101 9.83 -4.26 -25.37
N GLY A 102 11.01 -3.73 -25.04
CA GLY A 102 11.40 -2.35 -25.31
C GLY A 102 10.71 -1.30 -24.44
N ALA A 103 10.09 -1.71 -23.31
CA ALA A 103 9.42 -0.80 -22.38
C ALA A 103 10.42 0.23 -21.79
N GLU A 104 9.94 1.40 -21.44
CA GLU A 104 10.70 2.36 -20.64
C GLU A 104 10.78 1.90 -19.20
N ILE A 105 11.98 1.93 -18.62
CA ILE A 105 12.23 1.39 -17.29
C ILE A 105 12.59 2.49 -16.29
N ALA A 106 11.90 2.48 -15.15
CA ALA A 106 12.26 3.25 -13.97
C ALA A 106 12.37 2.30 -12.76
N ILE A 107 13.25 2.61 -11.80
CA ILE A 107 13.54 1.75 -10.66
C ILE A 107 13.46 2.53 -9.36
N ILE A 108 12.79 1.95 -8.35
CA ILE A 108 12.81 2.42 -6.96
C ILE A 108 13.33 1.27 -6.10
N THR A 109 14.45 1.51 -5.39
CA THR A 109 15.07 0.47 -4.56
C THR A 109 15.98 1.08 -3.49
N SER A 110 16.29 0.32 -2.44
CA SER A 110 17.35 0.71 -1.50
C SER A 110 18.72 0.11 -1.84
N GLY A 111 18.79 -0.81 -2.82
CA GLY A 111 20.04 -1.47 -3.19
C GLY A 111 19.81 -2.73 -4.03
N GLY A 112 20.72 -3.72 -3.86
CA GLY A 112 20.62 -5.03 -4.48
C GLY A 112 20.75 -5.03 -6.01
N LYS A 113 20.38 -6.14 -6.62
CA LYS A 113 20.48 -6.34 -8.08
C LYS A 113 19.79 -5.25 -8.90
N LEU A 114 18.65 -4.71 -8.44
CA LEU A 114 17.98 -3.64 -9.17
C LEU A 114 18.81 -2.36 -9.23
N LYS A 115 19.55 -2.02 -8.16
CA LYS A 115 20.49 -0.89 -8.18
C LYS A 115 21.62 -1.10 -9.19
N ASP A 116 22.17 -2.32 -9.22
CA ASP A 116 23.25 -2.67 -10.15
C ASP A 116 22.76 -2.62 -11.60
N ILE A 117 21.56 -3.15 -11.89
CA ILE A 117 20.92 -3.09 -13.21
C ILE A 117 20.68 -1.64 -13.61
N ALA A 118 20.14 -0.80 -12.71
CA ALA A 118 19.88 0.62 -12.97
C ALA A 118 21.18 1.35 -13.37
N SER A 119 22.26 1.10 -12.63
CA SER A 119 23.56 1.71 -12.90
C SER A 119 24.18 1.21 -14.19
N ALA A 120 24.17 -0.10 -14.46
CA ALA A 120 24.77 -0.70 -15.65
C ALA A 120 24.06 -0.29 -16.94
N LYS A 121 22.73 -0.11 -16.90
CA LYS A 121 21.89 0.22 -18.06
C LYS A 121 21.49 1.69 -18.12
N ASN A 122 21.93 2.49 -17.15
CA ASN A 122 21.61 3.92 -17.03
C ASN A 122 20.09 4.19 -17.01
N TYR A 123 19.33 3.35 -16.28
CA TYR A 123 17.90 3.53 -16.12
C TYR A 123 17.58 4.67 -15.15
N THR A 124 16.46 5.34 -15.38
CA THR A 124 15.86 6.26 -14.40
C THR A 124 15.67 5.54 -13.07
N ASN A 125 16.26 6.06 -11.98
CA ASN A 125 16.13 5.41 -10.69
C ASN A 125 16.13 6.39 -9.53
N ILE A 126 15.47 5.97 -8.44
CA ILE A 126 15.50 6.65 -7.14
C ILE A 126 15.96 5.65 -6.08
N ILE A 127 17.02 6.01 -5.37
CA ILE A 127 17.58 5.18 -4.31
C ILE A 127 17.07 5.69 -2.95
N ILE A 128 16.39 4.83 -2.21
CA ILE A 128 15.81 5.11 -0.90
C ILE A 128 16.66 4.52 0.23
N PRO A 129 16.53 4.97 1.50
CA PRO A 129 17.28 4.43 2.63
C PRO A 129 17.05 2.93 2.83
N GLY A 130 18.15 2.17 3.02
CA GLY A 130 18.16 0.73 3.23
C GLY A 130 18.38 0.31 4.68
N GLY A 131 18.42 -1.02 4.94
CA GLY A 131 18.78 -1.57 6.25
C GLY A 131 17.62 -1.71 7.24
N HIS A 132 16.38 -1.58 6.79
CA HIS A 132 15.18 -1.61 7.65
C HIS A 132 14.15 -2.63 7.14
N PRO A 133 13.15 -3.03 7.96
CA PRO A 133 12.06 -3.89 7.49
C PRO A 133 11.29 -3.21 6.33
N PRO A 134 11.14 -3.88 5.16
CA PRO A 134 10.55 -3.26 3.95
C PRO A 134 9.18 -2.63 4.19
N ARG A 135 8.32 -3.28 4.97
CA ARG A 135 6.96 -2.80 5.28
C ARG A 135 6.95 -1.51 6.11
N ALA A 136 8.02 -1.26 6.88
CA ALA A 136 8.17 -0.04 7.67
C ALA A 136 8.61 1.16 6.80
N MET A 137 9.26 0.88 5.66
CA MET A 137 9.77 1.90 4.73
C MET A 137 8.80 2.24 3.60
N PHE A 138 7.53 1.89 3.77
CA PHE A 138 6.47 2.16 2.79
C PHE A 138 6.41 3.63 2.38
N GLY A 139 6.55 4.56 3.33
CA GLY A 139 6.49 6.00 3.07
C GLY A 139 7.48 6.46 2.00
N TYR A 140 8.69 5.91 2.00
CA TYR A 140 9.68 6.22 0.96
C TYR A 140 9.24 5.71 -0.41
N ALA A 141 9.06 4.40 -0.55
CA ALA A 141 8.72 3.81 -1.86
C ALA A 141 7.41 4.36 -2.44
N PHE A 142 6.42 4.61 -1.59
CA PHE A 142 5.14 5.17 -1.99
C PHE A 142 5.27 6.60 -2.52
N THR A 143 6.03 7.46 -1.84
CA THR A 143 6.25 8.86 -2.27
C THR A 143 7.03 8.90 -3.58
N GLU A 144 8.03 8.06 -3.75
CA GLU A 144 8.87 8.04 -4.95
C GLU A 144 8.11 7.56 -6.20
N LEU A 145 7.05 6.76 -6.05
CA LEU A 145 6.17 6.43 -7.18
C LEU A 145 5.54 7.69 -7.78
N PHE A 146 5.13 8.66 -6.96
CA PHE A 146 4.60 9.93 -7.44
C PHE A 146 5.66 10.77 -8.16
N PHE A 147 6.91 10.80 -7.67
CA PHE A 147 7.99 11.50 -8.33
C PHE A 147 8.31 10.89 -9.70
N ILE A 148 8.35 9.57 -9.83
CA ILE A 148 8.54 8.91 -11.12
C ILE A 148 7.37 9.22 -12.06
N LEU A 149 6.12 9.08 -11.61
CA LEU A 149 4.95 9.39 -12.44
C LEU A 149 4.91 10.85 -12.88
N ASN A 150 5.31 11.78 -12.01
CA ASN A 150 5.42 13.20 -12.37
C ASN A 150 6.55 13.46 -13.38
N HIS A 151 7.71 12.81 -13.19
CA HIS A 151 8.83 12.91 -14.12
C HIS A 151 8.45 12.52 -15.56
N TYR A 152 7.64 11.48 -15.71
CA TYR A 152 7.12 11.00 -16.98
C TYR A 152 5.81 11.69 -17.41
N ALA A 153 5.44 12.80 -16.78
CA ALA A 153 4.26 13.60 -17.07
C ALA A 153 2.91 12.82 -17.05
N ILE A 154 2.85 11.71 -16.31
CA ILE A 154 1.59 10.97 -16.06
C ILE A 154 0.69 11.74 -15.09
N ILE A 155 1.29 12.46 -14.15
CA ILE A 155 0.62 13.33 -13.19
C ILE A 155 1.33 14.68 -13.10
N ASP A 156 0.62 15.70 -12.62
CA ASP A 156 1.21 16.98 -12.26
C ASP A 156 1.86 16.96 -10.86
N ASN A 157 2.43 18.10 -10.45
CA ASN A 157 3.12 18.21 -9.16
C ASN A 157 2.20 18.55 -7.97
N SER A 158 0.88 18.52 -8.15
CA SER A 158 -0.09 18.83 -7.08
C SER A 158 0.01 17.88 -5.88
N PHE A 159 0.51 16.65 -6.11
CA PHE A 159 0.76 15.67 -5.06
C PHE A 159 1.68 16.20 -3.95
N LEU A 160 2.64 17.08 -4.24
CA LEU A 160 3.54 17.66 -3.24
C LEU A 160 2.78 18.44 -2.15
N ASN A 161 1.77 19.20 -2.56
CA ASN A 161 0.89 19.90 -1.62
C ASN A 161 0.08 18.92 -0.77
N ASP A 162 -0.45 17.86 -1.39
CA ASP A 162 -1.23 16.85 -0.69
C ASP A 162 -0.38 16.05 0.32
N PHE A 163 0.88 15.70 -0.02
CA PHE A 163 1.83 15.11 0.93
C PHE A 163 2.17 16.06 2.08
N SER A 164 2.44 17.35 1.78
CA SER A 164 2.71 18.34 2.83
C SER A 164 1.54 18.49 3.80
N LYS A 165 0.30 18.54 3.30
CA LYS A 165 -0.91 18.56 4.11
C LYS A 165 -1.06 17.27 4.93
N SER A 166 -0.78 16.12 4.33
CA SER A 166 -0.83 14.83 5.01
C SER A 166 0.13 14.75 6.19
N ILE A 167 1.36 15.21 6.01
CA ILE A 167 2.37 15.25 7.08
C ILE A 167 1.87 16.10 8.25
N ASN A 168 1.39 17.31 7.96
CA ASN A 168 0.86 18.20 9.00
C ASN A 168 -0.38 17.58 9.70
N LEU A 169 -1.27 16.97 8.93
CA LEU A 169 -2.46 16.28 9.45
C LEU A 169 -2.10 15.17 10.42
N LEU A 170 -1.14 14.31 10.05
CA LEU A 170 -0.69 13.18 10.87
C LEU A 170 0.02 13.67 12.13
N ASP A 171 0.93 14.65 12.03
CA ASP A 171 1.63 15.22 13.17
C ASP A 171 0.65 15.87 14.18
N GLN A 172 -0.36 16.62 13.71
CA GLN A 172 -1.38 17.25 14.55
C GLN A 172 -2.34 16.23 15.21
N ASN A 173 -2.54 15.06 14.60
CA ASN A 173 -3.48 14.04 15.11
C ASN A 173 -2.77 12.85 15.76
N LYS A 174 -1.47 12.91 15.98
CA LYS A 174 -0.62 11.80 16.44
C LYS A 174 -1.21 11.01 17.63
N GLU A 175 -1.62 11.72 18.68
CA GLU A 175 -2.16 11.07 19.88
C GLU A 175 -3.59 10.53 19.64
N GLY A 176 -4.41 11.22 18.86
CA GLY A 176 -5.75 10.75 18.45
C GLY A 176 -5.66 9.45 17.65
N ILE A 177 -4.73 9.38 16.70
CA ILE A 177 -4.46 8.19 15.87
C ILE A 177 -4.05 7.00 16.75
N LYS A 178 -3.11 7.18 17.68
CA LYS A 178 -2.68 6.11 18.59
C LYS A 178 -3.84 5.63 19.47
N ASN A 179 -4.62 6.55 20.04
CA ASN A 179 -5.75 6.22 20.91
C ASN A 179 -6.81 5.41 20.15
N GLU A 180 -7.15 5.82 18.92
CA GLU A 180 -8.07 5.09 18.06
C GLU A 180 -7.52 3.71 17.68
N ALA A 181 -6.24 3.63 17.29
CA ALA A 181 -5.56 2.38 16.96
C ALA A 181 -5.56 1.37 18.13
N VAL A 182 -5.37 1.84 19.36
CA VAL A 182 -5.51 0.98 20.57
C VAL A 182 -6.90 0.38 20.68
N GLN A 183 -7.96 1.17 20.42
CA GLN A 183 -9.34 0.66 20.50
C GLN A 183 -9.62 -0.36 19.39
N ILE A 184 -9.11 -0.11 18.17
CA ILE A 184 -9.21 -1.07 17.07
C ILE A 184 -8.49 -2.38 17.43
N ALA A 185 -7.27 -2.31 17.95
CA ALA A 185 -6.50 -3.48 18.37
C ALA A 185 -7.22 -4.31 19.45
N LYS A 186 -7.82 -3.64 20.46
CA LYS A 186 -8.60 -4.31 21.48
C LYS A 186 -9.78 -5.10 20.91
N LYS A 187 -10.47 -4.54 19.90
CA LYS A 187 -11.61 -5.21 19.25
C LYS A 187 -11.18 -6.37 18.35
N MET A 188 -9.98 -6.30 17.78
CA MET A 188 -9.40 -7.39 16.99
C MET A 188 -8.81 -8.51 17.85
N PHE A 189 -8.42 -8.25 19.10
CA PHE A 189 -7.78 -9.24 19.94
C PHE A 189 -8.66 -10.48 20.12
N LYS A 190 -8.14 -11.67 19.79
CA LYS A 190 -8.83 -12.97 19.77
C LYS A 190 -10.02 -13.05 18.81
N ASN A 191 -10.12 -12.13 17.86
CA ASN A 191 -11.10 -12.15 16.78
C ASN A 191 -10.38 -12.15 15.44
N THR A 192 -11.05 -12.63 14.40
CA THR A 192 -10.54 -12.53 13.02
C THR A 192 -11.01 -11.20 12.42
N PRO A 193 -10.09 -10.31 12.01
CA PRO A 193 -10.45 -9.03 11.42
C PRO A 193 -11.04 -9.20 10.00
N VAL A 194 -12.14 -8.49 9.76
CA VAL A 194 -12.79 -8.32 8.45
C VAL A 194 -12.75 -6.84 8.10
N ILE A 195 -12.09 -6.48 7.02
CA ILE A 195 -11.83 -5.10 6.65
C ILE A 195 -12.68 -4.73 5.45
N TYR A 196 -13.53 -3.73 5.59
CA TYR A 196 -14.37 -3.22 4.50
C TYR A 196 -14.02 -1.78 4.15
N VAL A 197 -13.95 -1.51 2.86
CA VAL A 197 -13.69 -0.18 2.30
C VAL A 197 -14.65 0.10 1.15
N ALA A 198 -14.84 1.37 0.81
CA ALA A 198 -15.41 1.74 -0.46
C ALA A 198 -14.40 1.55 -1.60
N GLU A 199 -14.89 1.35 -2.83
CA GLU A 199 -14.08 1.34 -4.05
C GLU A 199 -13.17 2.59 -4.11
N GLY A 200 -11.93 2.42 -4.57
CA GLY A 200 -10.88 3.43 -4.57
C GLY A 200 -10.00 3.46 -3.30
N PHE A 201 -10.25 2.55 -2.34
CA PHE A 201 -9.43 2.37 -1.13
C PHE A 201 -9.06 0.91 -0.87
N GLU A 202 -9.17 0.03 -1.89
CA GLU A 202 -8.84 -1.39 -1.73
C GLU A 202 -7.39 -1.58 -1.29
N GLY A 203 -6.46 -0.84 -1.87
CA GLY A 203 -5.05 -0.91 -1.51
C GLY A 203 -4.78 -0.62 -0.02
N VAL A 204 -5.56 0.26 0.60
CA VAL A 204 -5.49 0.54 2.04
C VAL A 204 -5.92 -0.69 2.86
N ALA A 205 -7.03 -1.32 2.50
CA ALA A 205 -7.52 -2.53 3.18
C ALA A 205 -6.54 -3.70 3.03
N VAL A 206 -5.99 -3.90 1.82
CA VAL A 206 -4.96 -4.92 1.56
C VAL A 206 -3.71 -4.64 2.40
N ARG A 207 -3.23 -3.39 2.46
CA ARG A 207 -2.08 -3.05 3.30
C ARG A 207 -2.36 -3.33 4.78
N PHE A 208 -3.51 -2.91 5.29
CA PHE A 208 -3.84 -3.18 6.69
C PHE A 208 -3.86 -4.69 6.98
N LYS A 209 -4.46 -5.49 6.09
CA LYS A 209 -4.40 -6.96 6.19
C LYS A 209 -2.95 -7.47 6.23
N GLN A 210 -2.08 -6.99 5.34
CA GLN A 210 -0.65 -7.37 5.32
C GLN A 210 0.05 -7.01 6.64
N GLN A 211 -0.20 -5.81 7.18
CA GLN A 211 0.36 -5.38 8.46
C GLN A 211 -0.14 -6.25 9.63
N LEU A 212 -1.40 -6.67 9.63
CA LEU A 212 -1.93 -7.62 10.61
C LEU A 212 -1.25 -8.99 10.49
N ASN A 213 -1.05 -9.49 9.28
CA ASN A 213 -0.37 -10.77 9.05
C ASN A 213 1.09 -10.71 9.52
N GLU A 214 1.84 -9.67 9.12
CA GLU A 214 3.27 -9.59 9.38
C GLU A 214 3.61 -9.11 10.80
N ASN A 215 2.94 -8.07 11.31
CA ASN A 215 3.23 -7.51 12.63
C ASN A 215 2.57 -8.32 13.74
N SER A 216 1.30 -8.65 13.59
CA SER A 216 0.48 -9.25 14.66
C SER A 216 0.35 -10.77 14.55
N LYS A 217 0.85 -11.40 13.48
CA LYS A 217 0.70 -12.83 13.16
C LYS A 217 -0.78 -13.26 13.14
N THR A 218 -1.65 -12.36 12.64
CA THR A 218 -3.10 -12.54 12.65
C THR A 218 -3.63 -12.63 11.23
N LEU A 219 -4.37 -13.70 10.92
CA LEU A 219 -5.10 -13.82 9.65
C LEU A 219 -6.25 -12.82 9.62
N ALA A 220 -6.46 -12.21 8.44
CA ALA A 220 -7.54 -11.28 8.19
C ALA A 220 -7.96 -11.36 6.73
N TRP A 221 -9.19 -10.95 6.40
CA TRP A 221 -9.57 -10.72 5.01
C TRP A 221 -10.14 -9.33 4.81
N HIS A 222 -10.31 -8.94 3.57
CA HIS A 222 -10.92 -7.67 3.19
C HIS A 222 -11.89 -7.88 2.04
N ASN A 223 -12.81 -6.93 1.89
CA ASN A 223 -13.61 -6.83 0.70
C ASN A 223 -14.01 -5.37 0.44
N VAL A 224 -14.45 -5.10 -0.80
CA VAL A 224 -14.74 -3.76 -1.31
C VAL A 224 -16.24 -3.58 -1.50
N ILE A 225 -16.75 -2.39 -1.22
CA ILE A 225 -18.14 -2.01 -1.49
C ILE A 225 -18.15 -1.18 -2.78
N PRO A 226 -18.92 -1.58 -3.80
CA PRO A 226 -20.15 -2.39 -3.72
C PRO A 226 -20.01 -3.90 -3.91
N GLU A 227 -18.85 -4.45 -4.30
CA GLU A 227 -18.70 -5.86 -4.68
C GLU A 227 -19.18 -6.84 -3.60
N MET A 228 -18.78 -6.63 -2.33
CA MET A 228 -19.16 -7.53 -1.23
C MET A 228 -20.69 -7.64 -1.05
N ASN A 229 -21.45 -6.65 -1.52
CA ASN A 229 -22.91 -6.66 -1.42
C ASN A 229 -23.60 -7.69 -2.34
N HIS A 230 -22.89 -8.15 -3.37
CA HIS A 230 -23.42 -9.10 -4.34
C HIS A 230 -23.16 -10.57 -3.95
N ASN A 231 -22.35 -10.80 -2.92
CA ASN A 231 -21.93 -12.15 -2.53
C ASN A 231 -21.72 -12.28 -1.01
N GLU A 232 -20.67 -11.70 -0.45
CA GLU A 232 -20.19 -11.93 0.92
C GLU A 232 -21.22 -11.54 2.00
N LEU A 233 -22.07 -10.54 1.74
CA LEU A 233 -23.11 -10.12 2.68
C LEU A 233 -24.08 -11.27 3.05
N LEU A 234 -24.29 -12.24 2.15
CA LEU A 234 -25.09 -13.44 2.44
C LEU A 234 -24.39 -14.41 3.38
N GLY A 235 -23.04 -14.45 3.36
CA GLY A 235 -22.25 -15.32 4.20
C GLY A 235 -22.39 -15.03 5.69
N TRP A 236 -22.80 -13.82 6.06
CA TRP A 236 -23.05 -13.44 7.46
C TRP A 236 -24.19 -14.24 8.11
N ARG A 237 -25.12 -14.78 7.33
CA ARG A 237 -26.31 -15.50 7.85
C ARG A 237 -25.97 -16.76 8.64
N THR A 238 -24.86 -17.40 8.34
CA THR A 238 -24.41 -18.65 8.98
C THR A 238 -23.07 -18.49 9.70
N ASN A 239 -22.63 -17.24 9.94
CA ASN A 239 -21.38 -16.99 10.64
C ASN A 239 -21.49 -17.45 12.09
N VAL A 240 -20.50 -18.25 12.51
CA VAL A 240 -20.32 -18.76 13.88
C VAL A 240 -18.96 -18.36 14.47
N ASN A 241 -18.17 -17.58 13.72
CA ASN A 241 -16.82 -17.20 14.10
C ASN A 241 -16.81 -15.88 14.88
N ASN A 242 -15.80 -15.72 15.73
CA ASN A 242 -15.54 -14.44 16.38
C ASN A 242 -14.89 -13.49 15.37
N LEU A 243 -15.69 -12.60 14.81
CA LEU A 243 -15.24 -11.63 13.80
C LEU A 243 -15.20 -10.21 14.38
N SER A 244 -14.18 -9.45 13.97
CA SER A 244 -14.08 -8.01 14.23
C SER A 244 -14.17 -7.27 12.91
N VAL A 245 -15.27 -6.55 12.69
CA VAL A 245 -15.52 -5.82 11.44
C VAL A 245 -14.98 -4.41 11.56
N ILE A 246 -14.11 -4.03 10.64
CA ILE A 246 -13.53 -2.69 10.54
C ILE A 246 -13.95 -2.07 9.21
N TYR A 247 -14.69 -0.96 9.27
CA TYR A 247 -14.98 -0.13 8.10
C TYR A 247 -14.02 1.05 8.07
N PHE A 248 -13.19 1.15 7.06
CA PHE A 248 -12.50 2.39 6.72
C PHE A 248 -13.41 3.25 5.87
N ARG A 249 -13.70 4.46 6.33
CA ARG A 249 -14.68 5.37 5.74
C ARG A 249 -14.06 6.73 5.42
N ASN A 250 -14.53 7.31 4.32
CA ASN A 250 -14.05 8.63 3.90
C ASN A 250 -15.24 9.56 3.61
N LYS A 251 -15.03 10.85 3.84
CA LYS A 251 -16.02 11.85 3.45
C LYS A 251 -16.20 11.91 1.92
N CYS A 252 -15.13 11.61 1.18
CA CYS A 252 -15.10 11.57 -0.29
C CYS A 252 -15.70 10.29 -0.89
N ASP A 253 -16.02 9.25 -0.10
CA ASP A 253 -16.65 8.04 -0.63
C ASP A 253 -17.89 8.40 -1.47
N TYR A 254 -18.09 7.71 -2.59
CA TYR A 254 -19.27 7.90 -3.43
C TYR A 254 -20.55 7.76 -2.62
N SER A 255 -21.48 8.69 -2.78
CA SER A 255 -22.65 8.81 -1.89
C SER A 255 -23.45 7.50 -1.76
N ARG A 256 -23.59 6.75 -2.85
CA ARG A 256 -24.29 5.47 -2.84
C ARG A 256 -23.54 4.40 -2.05
N ASN A 257 -22.18 4.41 -2.08
CA ASN A 257 -21.37 3.50 -1.27
C ASN A 257 -21.47 3.82 0.22
N LYS A 258 -21.54 5.11 0.61
CA LYS A 258 -21.85 5.50 2.00
C LYS A 258 -23.16 4.90 2.47
N THR A 259 -24.22 5.02 1.67
CA THR A 259 -25.54 4.41 1.97
C THR A 259 -25.45 2.88 2.07
N ARG A 260 -24.71 2.23 1.17
CA ARG A 260 -24.47 0.78 1.22
C ARG A 260 -23.77 0.34 2.50
N ILE A 261 -22.74 1.05 2.93
CA ILE A 261 -22.04 0.78 4.19
C ILE A 261 -23.00 0.88 5.38
N ASP A 262 -23.85 1.90 5.43
CA ASP A 262 -24.82 2.07 6.51
C ASP A 262 -25.86 0.93 6.54
N ILE A 263 -26.29 0.43 5.37
CA ILE A 263 -27.17 -0.73 5.27
C ILE A 263 -26.42 -2.01 5.68
N ASN A 264 -25.18 -2.20 5.22
CA ASN A 264 -24.35 -3.35 5.58
C ASN A 264 -24.17 -3.46 7.08
N LYS A 265 -23.88 -2.36 7.76
CA LYS A 265 -23.80 -2.30 9.22
C LYS A 265 -25.09 -2.79 9.89
N LYS A 266 -26.27 -2.34 9.41
CA LYS A 266 -27.57 -2.82 9.93
C LYS A 266 -27.81 -4.31 9.70
N VAL A 267 -27.29 -4.87 8.61
CA VAL A 267 -27.39 -6.31 8.34
C VAL A 267 -26.42 -7.07 9.23
N ILE A 268 -25.15 -6.68 9.24
CA ILE A 268 -24.05 -7.37 9.95
C ILE A 268 -24.25 -7.30 11.46
N SER A 269 -24.80 -6.19 12.00
CA SER A 269 -25.08 -6.04 13.44
C SER A 269 -26.09 -7.03 14.01
N LYS A 270 -26.80 -7.78 13.14
CA LYS A 270 -27.63 -8.90 13.59
C LYS A 270 -26.82 -10.15 13.95
N TYR A 271 -25.55 -10.20 13.56
CA TYR A 271 -24.67 -11.35 13.70
C TYR A 271 -23.42 -11.07 14.56
N THR A 272 -23.03 -9.82 14.72
CA THR A 272 -21.92 -9.41 15.61
C THR A 272 -22.08 -7.96 16.04
N ASP A 273 -21.78 -7.70 17.33
CA ASP A 273 -21.68 -6.33 17.89
C ASP A 273 -20.27 -5.75 17.73
N ASN A 274 -19.32 -6.55 17.26
CA ASN A 274 -17.92 -6.16 17.14
C ASN A 274 -17.67 -5.44 15.80
N ILE A 275 -18.28 -4.26 15.64
CA ILE A 275 -18.17 -3.40 14.46
C ILE A 275 -17.48 -2.10 14.86
N THR A 276 -16.51 -1.67 14.04
CA THR A 276 -15.77 -0.41 14.20
C THR A 276 -15.82 0.37 12.90
N GLU A 277 -16.12 1.66 12.96
CA GLU A 277 -15.93 2.59 11.86
C GLU A 277 -14.74 3.48 12.14
N VAL A 278 -13.84 3.61 11.19
CA VAL A 278 -12.66 4.46 11.24
C VAL A 278 -12.80 5.50 10.14
N TRP A 279 -12.99 6.76 10.52
CA TRP A 279 -13.13 7.85 9.57
C TRP A 279 -11.80 8.52 9.29
N SER A 280 -11.43 8.61 8.01
CA SER A 280 -10.27 9.40 7.60
C SER A 280 -10.50 10.88 7.88
N LYS A 281 -9.40 11.60 7.99
CA LYS A 281 -9.34 13.05 8.01
C LYS A 281 -8.60 13.55 6.78
N GLY A 282 -8.78 14.86 6.48
CA GLY A 282 -8.20 15.48 5.30
C GLY A 282 -9.17 15.57 4.13
N ASP A 283 -8.78 16.32 3.11
CA ASP A 283 -9.62 16.70 1.99
C ASP A 283 -9.18 16.05 0.66
N SER A 284 -7.91 15.59 0.55
CA SER A 284 -7.40 14.89 -0.62
C SER A 284 -7.40 13.37 -0.42
N LEU A 285 -7.36 12.62 -1.53
CA LEU A 285 -7.23 11.16 -1.49
C LEU A 285 -5.92 10.73 -0.82
N ILE A 286 -4.82 11.46 -1.01
CA ILE A 286 -3.53 11.18 -0.38
C ILE A 286 -3.63 11.34 1.14
N GLU A 287 -4.26 12.44 1.62
CA GLU A 287 -4.49 12.65 3.06
C GLU A 287 -5.33 11.53 3.67
N ASN A 288 -6.46 11.18 3.03
CA ASN A 288 -7.34 10.11 3.51
C ASN A 288 -6.63 8.76 3.55
N THR A 289 -5.88 8.43 2.51
CA THR A 289 -5.10 7.20 2.38
C THR A 289 -4.03 7.10 3.46
N LEU A 290 -3.18 8.13 3.61
CA LEU A 290 -2.10 8.14 4.59
C LEU A 290 -2.62 8.13 6.03
N TYR A 291 -3.78 8.75 6.29
CA TYR A 291 -4.44 8.70 7.59
C TYR A 291 -4.84 7.27 7.97
N HIS A 292 -5.52 6.55 7.07
CA HIS A 292 -5.90 5.16 7.31
C HIS A 292 -4.70 4.22 7.44
N ILE A 293 -3.68 4.42 6.59
CA ILE A 293 -2.44 3.64 6.67
C ILE A 293 -1.80 3.79 8.04
N HIS A 294 -1.65 5.02 8.52
CA HIS A 294 -0.99 5.28 9.80
C HIS A 294 -1.78 4.72 11.00
N ILE A 295 -3.11 4.82 10.99
CA ILE A 295 -3.96 4.15 11.98
C ILE A 295 -3.80 2.64 11.90
N GLY A 296 -3.83 2.06 10.71
CA GLY A 296 -3.69 0.61 10.50
C GLY A 296 -2.33 0.07 10.96
N ASP A 297 -1.26 0.80 10.66
CA ASP A 297 0.09 0.44 11.09
C ASP A 297 0.19 0.43 12.63
N TRP A 298 -0.32 1.47 13.32
CA TRP A 298 -0.39 1.49 14.77
C TRP A 298 -1.29 0.39 15.35
N ALA A 299 -2.47 0.15 14.76
CA ALA A 299 -3.39 -0.88 15.23
C ALA A 299 -2.76 -2.27 15.13
N SER A 300 -2.02 -2.56 14.06
CA SER A 300 -1.31 -3.81 13.88
C SER A 300 -0.19 -3.99 14.92
N TRP A 301 0.54 -2.92 15.26
CA TRP A 301 1.55 -2.98 16.32
C TRP A 301 0.92 -3.19 17.69
N TYR A 302 -0.12 -2.46 18.07
CA TYR A 302 -0.80 -2.69 19.35
C TYR A 302 -1.40 -4.09 19.46
N LEU A 303 -1.87 -4.66 18.35
CA LEU A 303 -2.36 -6.05 18.34
C LEU A 303 -1.19 -7.03 18.51
N SER A 304 0.01 -6.75 17.97
CA SER A 304 1.19 -7.60 18.21
C SER A 304 1.58 -7.64 19.69
N GLU A 305 1.52 -6.50 20.39
CA GLU A 305 1.73 -6.44 21.83
C GLU A 305 0.69 -7.27 22.61
N ALA A 306 -0.60 -7.16 22.22
CA ALA A 306 -1.67 -7.94 22.83
C ALA A 306 -1.52 -9.46 22.59
N ASN A 307 -1.06 -9.85 21.39
CA ASN A 307 -0.77 -11.23 21.01
C ASN A 307 0.55 -11.74 21.58
N LYS A 308 1.40 -10.86 22.13
CA LYS A 308 2.74 -11.18 22.66
C LYS A 308 3.65 -11.79 21.60
N VAL A 309 3.65 -11.22 20.41
CA VAL A 309 4.49 -11.64 19.27
C VAL A 309 5.43 -10.52 18.86
N ASP A 310 6.61 -10.87 18.33
CA ASP A 310 7.53 -9.89 17.77
C ASP A 310 7.01 -9.37 16.44
N ALA A 311 6.76 -8.05 16.38
CA ALA A 311 6.28 -7.38 15.18
C ALA A 311 7.36 -7.26 14.08
N ILE A 312 8.63 -7.56 14.35
CA ILE A 312 9.72 -7.46 13.35
C ILE A 312 10.01 -8.83 12.71
N GLU A 313 9.99 -9.90 13.50
CA GLU A 313 10.29 -11.26 13.08
C GLU A 313 9.45 -11.69 11.85
N ILE A 314 10.10 -12.39 10.91
CA ILE A 314 9.51 -12.94 9.67
C ILE A 314 10.08 -14.33 9.34
N ASP A 315 10.43 -15.12 10.35
CA ASP A 315 11.15 -16.40 10.23
C ASP A 315 10.52 -17.36 9.21
N VAL A 316 9.18 -17.41 9.13
CA VAL A 316 8.47 -18.26 8.17
C VAL A 316 8.71 -17.81 6.72
N ILE A 317 8.78 -16.48 6.48
CA ILE A 317 9.07 -15.93 5.15
C ILE A 317 10.53 -16.18 4.79
N ASP A 318 11.44 -16.03 5.74
CA ASP A 318 12.87 -16.28 5.51
C ASP A 318 13.15 -17.77 5.30
N PHE A 319 12.43 -18.65 5.98
CA PHE A 319 12.46 -20.10 5.70
C PHE A 319 12.03 -20.39 4.26
N LEU A 320 10.89 -19.85 3.80
CA LEU A 320 10.42 -20.02 2.42
C LEU A 320 11.49 -19.57 1.41
N LYS A 321 12.08 -18.38 1.60
CA LYS A 321 13.14 -17.87 0.71
C LYS A 321 14.37 -18.77 0.71
N SER A 322 14.74 -19.31 1.87
CA SER A 322 15.89 -20.22 1.98
C SER A 322 15.67 -21.55 1.26
N GLU A 323 14.44 -22.07 1.24
CA GLU A 323 14.10 -23.28 0.49
C GLU A 323 14.10 -23.02 -1.02
N LEU A 324 13.52 -21.90 -1.46
CA LEU A 324 13.52 -21.53 -2.89
C LEU A 324 14.94 -21.31 -3.43
N ALA A 325 15.85 -20.78 -2.63
CA ALA A 325 17.24 -20.56 -3.04
C ALA A 325 18.06 -21.87 -3.26
N LYS A 326 17.51 -23.04 -2.90
CA LYS A 326 18.14 -24.35 -3.10
C LYS A 326 17.78 -24.99 -4.45
N ILE A 327 16.79 -24.47 -5.13
CA ILE A 327 16.26 -24.93 -6.41
C ILE A 327 16.83 -24.07 -7.54
#